data_69beef6540c21023642d2561971591fb
#
_entry.id   69beef6540c21023642d2561971591fb
#
_cell.length_a   1.000
_cell.length_b   1.000
_cell.length_c   1.000
_cell.angle_alpha   90.00
_cell.angle_beta   90.00
_cell.angle_gamma   90.00
#
_symmetry.space_group_name_H-M   'P 1'
#
loop_
_entity.id
_entity.type
_entity.pdbx_description
1 polymer ?
#
loop_
_entity_poly.entity_id
_entity_poly.type
_entity_poly.pdbx_seq_one_letter_code
_entity_poly.pdbx_strand_id
1 'polypeptide(L)'
;MNLKATSLRAIALAVLLGTAACAAPSQLSAQKEQAMPSVHSITSRYSFDDTVARLQATFLAKGMSIFGIINHQAAAQESGLSMQPATVIVFGTPKAGTPLMVKDPEFALQLPLKVLVTEQDGQVKVVFNDTRALIQGSKINFSDVENSLANAEKLIAKTVTE
;
A
#
# COMPACT_ATOMS: atom_id res chain seq x y z
N MET A 1 53.57 -51.20 -40.53
CA MET A 1 55.05 -51.26 -40.46
C MET A 1 55.48 -50.38 -39.31
N ASN A 2 56.04 -51.09 -38.30
CA ASN A 2 57.00 -50.62 -37.32
C ASN A 2 56.72 -49.46 -36.39
N LEU A 3 56.48 -49.77 -35.11
CA LEU A 3 57.39 -50.01 -33.98
C LEU A 3 58.18 -48.76 -33.60
N LYS A 4 58.12 -48.27 -32.40
CA LYS A 4 58.66 -48.61 -31.07
C LYS A 4 58.38 -47.47 -30.15
N ALA A 5 57.76 -47.61 -29.02
CA ALA A 5 58.24 -48.05 -27.72
C ALA A 5 59.51 -47.33 -27.20
N THR A 6 59.36 -46.69 -26.07
CA THR A 6 60.09 -46.78 -24.80
C THR A 6 59.85 -45.51 -23.98
N SER A 7 59.28 -45.58 -22.83
CA SER A 7 59.70 -46.00 -21.48
C SER A 7 60.39 -44.88 -20.67
N LEU A 8 59.75 -44.63 -19.56
CA LEU A 8 60.24 -44.69 -18.17
C LEU A 8 60.57 -43.37 -17.43
N ARG A 9 60.05 -43.35 -16.27
CA ARG A 9 60.42 -42.91 -14.92
C ARG A 9 59.86 -41.52 -14.50
N ALA A 10 58.82 -41.50 -13.73
CA ALA A 10 58.78 -41.51 -12.26
C ALA A 10 59.68 -40.46 -11.59
N ILE A 11 59.04 -39.47 -10.94
CA ILE A 11 59.41 -39.03 -9.59
C ILE A 11 58.19 -38.30 -9.03
N ALA A 12 57.75 -38.81 -7.89
CA ALA A 12 56.73 -38.21 -7.05
C ALA A 12 57.25 -36.95 -6.33
N LEU A 13 56.50 -35.92 -6.29
CA LEU A 13 56.66 -34.95 -5.23
C LEU A 13 55.23 -34.42 -4.81
N ALA A 14 54.79 -34.91 -3.66
CA ALA A 14 53.63 -34.46 -2.99
C ALA A 14 53.87 -33.04 -2.48
N VAL A 15 53.05 -32.10 -2.93
CA VAL A 15 52.88 -30.81 -2.25
C VAL A 15 51.42 -30.69 -1.87
N LEU A 16 51.17 -30.93 -0.58
CA LEU A 16 49.96 -30.52 0.09
C LEU A 16 49.92 -29.01 0.11
N LEU A 17 49.02 -28.40 -0.67
CA LEU A 17 48.60 -27.02 -0.43
C LEU A 17 47.12 -27.02 -0.19
N GLY A 18 46.79 -26.65 1.05
CA GLY A 18 45.44 -26.56 1.54
C GLY A 18 44.60 -25.61 0.71
N THR A 19 43.48 -26.12 0.21
CA THR A 19 42.40 -25.29 -0.31
C THR A 19 41.67 -24.71 0.86
N ALA A 20 42.00 -23.47 1.22
CA ALA A 20 41.15 -22.66 2.06
C ALA A 20 39.88 -22.37 1.25
N ALA A 21 38.81 -23.10 1.53
CA ALA A 21 37.48 -22.78 1.07
C ALA A 21 37.05 -21.46 1.73
N CYS A 22 37.25 -20.36 1.01
CA CYS A 22 36.57 -19.12 1.34
C CYS A 22 35.08 -19.34 1.12
N ALA A 23 34.37 -19.70 2.20
CA ALA A 23 32.93 -19.59 2.26
C ALA A 23 32.58 -18.09 2.16
N ALA A 24 32.19 -17.65 0.98
CA ALA A 24 31.58 -16.36 0.81
C ALA A 24 30.30 -16.35 1.65
N PRO A 25 30.10 -15.35 2.54
CA PRO A 25 28.84 -15.21 3.20
C PRO A 25 27.79 -14.95 2.12
N SER A 26 26.82 -15.85 2.02
CA SER A 26 25.60 -15.63 1.24
C SER A 26 24.98 -14.34 1.77
N GLN A 27 25.15 -13.28 1.02
CA GLN A 27 24.40 -12.05 1.20
C GLN A 27 22.95 -12.41 0.91
N LEU A 28 22.22 -12.83 1.96
CA LEU A 28 20.79 -12.79 1.96
C LEU A 28 20.46 -11.32 1.79
N SER A 29 20.22 -10.89 0.55
CA SER A 29 19.66 -9.59 0.26
C SER A 29 18.33 -9.55 0.99
N ALA A 30 18.31 -8.86 2.14
CA ALA A 30 17.10 -8.45 2.78
C ALA A 30 16.35 -7.66 1.70
N GLN A 31 15.38 -8.32 1.04
CA GLN A 31 14.37 -7.63 0.27
C GLN A 31 13.75 -6.67 1.26
N LYS A 32 14.10 -5.40 1.11
CA LYS A 32 13.42 -4.31 1.77
C LYS A 32 11.97 -4.45 1.34
N GLU A 33 11.18 -5.06 2.22
CA GLU A 33 9.73 -5.12 2.10
C GLU A 33 9.30 -3.70 1.77
N GLN A 34 8.88 -3.48 0.51
CA GLN A 34 8.33 -2.21 0.11
C GLN A 34 7.08 -2.05 0.96
N ALA A 35 7.22 -1.33 2.05
CA ALA A 35 6.08 -0.92 2.85
C ALA A 35 5.12 -0.23 1.89
N MET A 36 3.99 -0.87 1.63
CA MET A 36 2.84 -0.24 0.99
C MET A 36 2.65 1.11 1.66
N PRO A 37 2.25 2.17 0.93
CA PRO A 37 1.96 3.43 1.57
C PRO A 37 1.12 3.12 2.80
N SER A 38 1.53 3.63 3.96
CA SER A 38 0.93 3.27 5.23
C SER A 38 -0.56 3.53 5.14
N VAL A 39 -1.35 2.48 5.25
CA VAL A 39 -2.80 2.54 5.24
C VAL A 39 -3.33 2.17 6.61
N HIS A 40 -4.37 2.85 7.03
CA HIS A 40 -5.17 2.42 8.16
C HIS A 40 -6.19 1.39 7.71
N SER A 41 -6.34 0.31 8.46
CA SER A 41 -7.39 -0.70 8.26
C SER A 41 -8.14 -0.88 9.58
N ILE A 42 -9.42 -0.55 9.58
CA ILE A 42 -10.29 -0.58 10.77
C ILE A 42 -11.44 -1.53 10.49
N THR A 43 -11.75 -2.41 11.44
CA THR A 43 -12.95 -3.24 11.35
C THR A 43 -14.16 -2.42 11.73
N SER A 44 -15.15 -2.35 10.84
CA SER A 44 -16.43 -1.72 11.12
C SER A 44 -17.28 -2.61 12.04
N ARG A 45 -18.04 -1.99 12.92
CA ARG A 45 -19.05 -2.69 13.74
C ARG A 45 -20.40 -2.85 13.03
N TYR A 46 -20.51 -2.30 11.82
CA TYR A 46 -21.74 -2.26 11.02
C TYR A 46 -21.65 -3.20 9.82
N SER A 47 -22.79 -3.50 9.21
CA SER A 47 -22.83 -4.18 7.91
C SER A 47 -22.10 -3.39 6.82
N PHE A 48 -21.81 -4.02 5.70
CA PHE A 48 -21.17 -3.35 4.56
C PHE A 48 -21.98 -2.13 4.09
N ASP A 49 -23.26 -2.32 3.82
CA ASP A 49 -24.14 -1.25 3.33
C ASP A 49 -24.33 -0.13 4.36
N ASP A 50 -24.50 -0.48 5.63
CA ASP A 50 -24.60 0.52 6.70
C ASP A 50 -23.30 1.30 6.87
N THR A 51 -22.14 0.65 6.73
CA THR A 51 -20.83 1.32 6.80
C THR A 51 -20.69 2.34 5.68
N VAL A 52 -21.03 1.97 4.45
CA VAL A 52 -21.01 2.87 3.28
C VAL A 52 -21.97 4.05 3.50
N ALA A 53 -23.19 3.78 3.92
CA ALA A 53 -24.21 4.81 4.14
C ALA A 53 -23.80 5.78 5.25
N ARG A 54 -23.27 5.26 6.39
CA ARG A 54 -22.83 6.08 7.54
C ARG A 54 -21.67 6.99 7.18
N LEU A 55 -20.67 6.50 6.45
CA LEU A 55 -19.54 7.30 6.00
C LEU A 55 -20.02 8.45 5.10
N GLN A 56 -20.89 8.16 4.13
CA GLN A 56 -21.45 9.19 3.26
C GLN A 56 -22.22 10.25 4.05
N ALA A 57 -23.14 9.83 4.92
CA ALA A 57 -23.92 10.73 5.75
C ALA A 57 -23.02 11.60 6.66
N THR A 58 -21.98 11.00 7.24
CA THR A 58 -21.03 11.71 8.10
C THR A 58 -20.24 12.75 7.32
N PHE A 59 -19.73 12.42 6.12
CA PHE A 59 -19.00 13.37 5.30
C PHE A 59 -19.87 14.57 4.90
N LEU A 60 -21.09 14.31 4.45
CA LEU A 60 -22.04 15.37 4.09
C LEU A 60 -22.39 16.24 5.30
N ALA A 61 -22.66 15.64 6.47
CA ALA A 61 -22.95 16.37 7.71
C ALA A 61 -21.78 17.26 8.18
N LYS A 62 -20.54 16.92 7.79
CA LYS A 62 -19.34 17.72 8.05
C LYS A 62 -19.02 18.73 6.94
N GLY A 63 -19.91 18.91 5.97
CA GLY A 63 -19.73 19.84 4.86
C GLY A 63 -18.70 19.41 3.84
N MET A 64 -18.37 18.12 3.80
CA MET A 64 -17.50 17.55 2.77
C MET A 64 -18.33 17.21 1.52
N SER A 65 -17.70 17.31 0.36
CA SER A 65 -18.27 16.86 -0.90
C SER A 65 -17.92 15.39 -1.15
N ILE A 66 -18.86 14.64 -1.71
CA ILE A 66 -18.62 13.32 -2.28
C ILE A 66 -18.45 13.52 -3.79
N PHE A 67 -17.27 13.25 -4.30
CA PHE A 67 -16.91 13.42 -5.72
C PHE A 67 -17.25 12.19 -6.56
N GLY A 68 -17.35 11.02 -5.92
CA GLY A 68 -17.71 9.78 -6.58
C GLY A 68 -17.81 8.62 -5.61
N ILE A 69 -18.55 7.61 -6.04
CA ILE A 69 -18.68 6.32 -5.37
C ILE A 69 -18.41 5.27 -6.42
N ILE A 70 -17.41 4.43 -6.18
CA ILE A 70 -16.96 3.40 -7.12
C ILE A 70 -17.28 2.04 -6.50
N ASN A 71 -18.26 1.36 -7.05
CA ASN A 71 -18.61 0.00 -6.65
C ASN A 71 -17.82 -0.99 -7.53
N HIS A 72 -16.72 -1.50 -7.01
CA HIS A 72 -15.85 -2.43 -7.73
C HIS A 72 -16.52 -3.79 -7.96
N GLN A 73 -17.36 -4.25 -7.02
CA GLN A 73 -18.08 -5.51 -7.18
C GLN A 73 -19.07 -5.44 -8.35
N ALA A 74 -19.83 -4.35 -8.46
CA ALA A 74 -20.74 -4.16 -9.60
C ALA A 74 -19.99 -4.10 -10.93
N ALA A 75 -18.88 -3.34 -10.99
CA ALA A 75 -18.05 -3.26 -12.19
C ALA A 75 -17.45 -4.62 -12.58
N ALA A 76 -17.06 -5.44 -11.61
CA ALA A 76 -16.60 -6.81 -11.87
C ALA A 76 -17.71 -7.69 -12.45
N GLN A 77 -18.91 -7.61 -11.87
CA GLN A 77 -20.08 -8.37 -12.33
C GLN A 77 -20.47 -7.99 -13.77
N GLU A 78 -20.46 -6.72 -14.11
CA GLU A 78 -20.67 -6.23 -15.49
C GLU A 78 -19.65 -6.79 -16.48
N SER A 79 -18.46 -7.12 -15.99
CA SER A 79 -17.37 -7.74 -16.78
C SER A 79 -17.38 -9.28 -16.74
N GLY A 80 -18.40 -9.89 -16.13
CA GLY A 80 -18.50 -11.34 -15.98
C GLY A 80 -17.57 -11.93 -14.92
N LEU A 81 -17.05 -11.09 -14.02
CA LEU A 81 -16.14 -11.48 -12.94
C LEU A 81 -16.84 -11.46 -11.59
N SER A 82 -16.29 -12.16 -10.62
CA SER A 82 -16.79 -12.19 -9.25
C SER A 82 -15.71 -11.68 -8.30
N MET A 83 -16.12 -10.86 -7.34
CA MET A 83 -15.28 -10.39 -6.23
C MET A 83 -16.12 -10.12 -4.99
N GLN A 84 -15.47 -10.01 -3.85
CA GLN A 84 -16.11 -9.58 -2.61
C GLN A 84 -16.65 -8.15 -2.71
N PRO A 85 -17.58 -7.76 -1.84
CA PRO A 85 -18.03 -6.37 -1.74
C PRO A 85 -16.85 -5.42 -1.56
N ALA A 86 -16.78 -4.39 -2.39
CA ALA A 86 -15.75 -3.36 -2.32
C ALA A 86 -16.27 -2.06 -2.94
N THR A 87 -16.37 -1.01 -2.12
CA THR A 87 -16.80 0.32 -2.54
C THR A 87 -15.79 1.37 -2.10
N VAL A 88 -15.33 2.20 -3.03
CA VAL A 88 -14.50 3.37 -2.73
C VAL A 88 -15.37 4.62 -2.75
N ILE A 89 -15.32 5.39 -1.67
CA ILE A 89 -15.91 6.72 -1.58
C ILE A 89 -14.81 7.74 -1.78
N VAL A 90 -14.95 8.59 -2.80
CA VAL A 90 -14.04 9.69 -3.11
C VAL A 90 -14.63 10.96 -2.52
N PHE A 91 -13.95 11.58 -1.56
CA PHE A 91 -14.52 12.68 -0.77
C PHE A 91 -13.46 13.72 -0.40
N GLY A 92 -13.92 14.89 -0.01
CA GLY A 92 -13.03 15.97 0.45
C GLY A 92 -13.71 17.31 0.50
N THR A 93 -12.93 18.34 0.82
CA THR A 93 -13.38 19.72 0.88
C THR A 93 -12.46 20.58 0.02
N PRO A 94 -12.94 21.20 -1.08
CA PRO A 94 -12.11 22.07 -1.92
C PRO A 94 -11.40 23.15 -1.11
N LYS A 95 -12.08 23.70 -0.10
CA LYS A 95 -11.50 24.71 0.80
C LYS A 95 -10.24 24.24 1.52
N ALA A 96 -10.14 22.93 1.86
CA ALA A 96 -8.95 22.35 2.49
C ALA A 96 -7.92 21.88 1.47
N GLY A 97 -8.34 21.32 0.34
CA GLY A 97 -7.44 20.75 -0.65
C GLY A 97 -6.76 21.80 -1.55
N THR A 98 -7.47 22.86 -1.92
CA THR A 98 -6.94 23.87 -2.86
C THR A 98 -5.65 24.52 -2.38
N PRO A 99 -5.50 24.98 -1.12
CA PRO A 99 -4.24 25.55 -0.64
C PRO A 99 -3.05 24.57 -0.73
N LEU A 100 -3.30 23.28 -0.52
CA LEU A 100 -2.27 22.25 -0.62
C LEU A 100 -1.81 22.08 -2.08
N MET A 101 -2.75 22.04 -3.02
CA MET A 101 -2.47 21.93 -4.45
C MET A 101 -1.78 23.20 -5.01
N VAL A 102 -2.07 24.36 -4.45
CA VAL A 102 -1.35 25.61 -4.79
C VAL A 102 0.10 25.55 -4.29
N LYS A 103 0.32 25.03 -3.08
CA LYS A 103 1.64 24.86 -2.48
C LYS A 103 2.48 23.81 -3.21
N ASP A 104 1.86 22.72 -3.61
CA ASP A 104 2.45 21.62 -4.38
C ASP A 104 1.44 21.09 -5.41
N PRO A 105 1.56 21.50 -6.68
CA PRO A 105 0.64 21.08 -7.73
C PRO A 105 0.59 19.57 -7.95
N GLU A 106 1.70 18.84 -7.74
CA GLU A 106 1.76 17.38 -7.89
C GLU A 106 0.97 16.67 -6.79
N PHE A 107 0.78 17.33 -5.65
CA PHE A 107 -0.04 16.81 -4.55
C PHE A 107 -1.52 16.65 -4.94
N ALA A 108 -1.96 17.29 -6.02
CA ALA A 108 -3.31 17.08 -6.57
C ALA A 108 -3.60 15.60 -6.92
N LEU A 109 -2.57 14.81 -7.20
CA LEU A 109 -2.71 13.37 -7.44
C LEU A 109 -3.19 12.60 -6.19
N GLN A 110 -2.88 13.12 -4.99
CA GLN A 110 -3.30 12.52 -3.71
C GLN A 110 -4.73 12.90 -3.30
N LEU A 111 -5.30 13.92 -3.95
CA LEU A 111 -6.62 14.45 -3.66
C LEU A 111 -7.61 14.20 -4.81
N PRO A 112 -8.90 14.10 -4.53
CA PRO A 112 -9.59 14.01 -3.23
C PRO A 112 -9.20 12.76 -2.43
N LEU A 113 -9.49 12.77 -1.12
CA LEU A 113 -9.29 11.60 -0.26
C LEU A 113 -10.17 10.43 -0.71
N LYS A 114 -9.73 9.23 -0.40
CA LYS A 114 -10.44 7.99 -0.72
C LYS A 114 -10.53 7.12 0.53
N VAL A 115 -11.69 6.51 0.72
CA VAL A 115 -11.89 5.47 1.73
C VAL A 115 -12.53 4.26 1.05
N LEU A 116 -11.92 3.10 1.25
CA LEU A 116 -12.44 1.81 0.79
C LEU A 116 -13.22 1.16 1.93
N VAL A 117 -14.43 0.71 1.62
CA VAL A 117 -15.17 -0.25 2.43
C VAL A 117 -15.11 -1.58 1.70
N THR A 118 -14.68 -2.65 2.35
CA THR A 118 -14.64 -4.00 1.77
C THR A 118 -15.07 -5.03 2.81
N GLU A 119 -15.56 -6.16 2.37
CA GLU A 119 -15.90 -7.28 3.25
C GLU A 119 -15.06 -8.50 2.86
N GLN A 120 -14.44 -9.11 3.86
CA GLN A 120 -13.68 -10.33 3.68
C GLN A 120 -13.89 -11.22 4.91
N ASP A 121 -14.18 -12.50 4.68
CA ASP A 121 -14.39 -13.50 5.72
C ASP A 121 -15.44 -13.10 6.78
N GLY A 122 -16.51 -12.42 6.32
CA GLY A 122 -17.60 -11.91 7.16
C GLY A 122 -17.22 -10.71 8.00
N GLN A 123 -16.07 -10.09 7.76
CA GLN A 123 -15.65 -8.86 8.42
C GLN A 123 -15.66 -7.68 7.45
N VAL A 124 -16.33 -6.60 7.84
CA VAL A 124 -16.31 -5.35 7.10
C VAL A 124 -15.10 -4.53 7.55
N LYS A 125 -14.24 -4.20 6.60
CA LYS A 125 -13.04 -3.39 6.82
C LYS A 125 -13.15 -2.06 6.10
N VAL A 126 -12.69 -1.02 6.77
CA VAL A 126 -12.58 0.33 6.23
C VAL A 126 -11.11 0.68 6.14
N VAL A 127 -10.65 0.95 4.92
CA VAL A 127 -9.23 1.15 4.60
C VAL A 127 -9.05 2.53 3.97
N PHE A 128 -8.08 3.27 4.45
CA PHE A 128 -7.74 4.60 3.94
C PHE A 128 -6.26 4.90 4.17
N ASN A 129 -5.72 5.83 3.41
CA ASN A 129 -4.32 6.19 3.50
C ASN A 129 -4.03 6.98 4.79
N ASP A 130 -2.88 6.70 5.40
CA ASP A 130 -2.30 7.52 6.45
C ASP A 130 -1.88 8.89 5.91
N THR A 131 -2.23 9.96 6.61
CA THR A 131 -1.92 11.34 6.17
C THR A 131 -0.42 11.60 6.08
N ARG A 132 0.40 11.02 6.97
CA ARG A 132 1.85 11.19 6.92
C ARG A 132 2.44 10.49 5.71
N ALA A 133 1.88 9.34 5.33
CA ALA A 133 2.27 8.64 4.11
C ALA A 133 1.85 9.42 2.85
N LEU A 134 0.65 10.02 2.86
CA LEU A 134 0.18 10.84 1.73
C LEU A 134 1.10 12.03 1.43
N ILE A 135 1.63 12.70 2.46
CA ILE A 135 2.49 13.88 2.28
C ILE A 135 3.95 13.53 2.06
N GLN A 136 4.33 12.26 2.18
CA GLN A 136 5.73 11.86 2.03
C GLN A 136 6.24 12.18 0.61
N GLY A 137 7.39 12.86 0.56
CA GLY A 137 8.01 13.26 -0.71
C GLY A 137 7.40 14.50 -1.37
N SER A 138 6.35 15.09 -0.77
CA SER A 138 5.74 16.34 -1.22
C SER A 138 6.31 17.57 -0.49
N LYS A 139 5.93 18.77 -0.93
CA LYS A 139 6.23 20.03 -0.24
C LYS A 139 5.28 20.33 0.93
N ILE A 140 4.38 19.42 1.24
CA ILE A 140 3.36 19.57 2.29
C ILE A 140 3.95 19.10 3.62
N ASN A 141 3.86 19.94 4.65
CA ASN A 141 4.22 19.57 6.01
C ASN A 141 3.01 19.05 6.78
N PHE A 142 3.23 18.28 7.83
CA PHE A 142 2.13 17.75 8.65
C PHE A 142 1.26 18.86 9.26
N SER A 143 1.86 19.99 9.65
CA SER A 143 1.14 21.16 10.16
C SER A 143 0.15 21.77 9.15
N ASP A 144 0.37 21.58 7.84
CA ASP A 144 -0.56 22.05 6.81
C ASP A 144 -1.85 21.18 6.74
N VAL A 145 -1.79 19.94 7.24
CA VAL A 145 -2.83 18.93 7.07
C VAL A 145 -3.40 18.38 8.38
N GLU A 146 -2.82 18.71 9.54
CA GLU A 146 -3.24 18.16 10.84
C GLU A 146 -4.70 18.49 11.20
N ASN A 147 -5.19 19.67 10.82
CA ASN A 147 -6.55 20.12 11.07
C ASN A 147 -7.51 19.83 9.91
N SER A 148 -7.08 19.13 8.87
CA SER A 148 -7.87 18.79 7.68
C SER A 148 -7.80 17.30 7.37
N LEU A 149 -6.77 16.83 6.65
CA LEU A 149 -6.64 15.44 6.23
C LEU A 149 -6.54 14.48 7.42
N ALA A 150 -5.73 14.81 8.44
CA ALA A 150 -5.58 13.98 9.62
C ALA A 150 -6.86 13.94 10.50
N ASN A 151 -7.67 14.99 10.47
CA ASN A 151 -8.98 14.97 11.11
C ASN A 151 -9.98 14.09 10.35
N ALA A 152 -9.86 13.96 9.03
CA ALA A 152 -10.68 13.03 8.27
C ALA A 152 -10.43 11.56 8.68
N GLU A 153 -9.19 11.18 8.98
CA GLU A 153 -8.86 9.85 9.50
C GLU A 153 -9.60 9.56 10.83
N LYS A 154 -9.54 10.51 11.76
CA LYS A 154 -10.24 10.41 13.05
C LYS A 154 -11.76 10.30 12.87
N LEU A 155 -12.30 11.07 11.92
CA LEU A 155 -13.71 11.06 11.60
C LEU A 155 -14.15 9.71 11.04
N ILE A 156 -13.38 9.14 10.11
CA ILE A 156 -13.64 7.80 9.56
C ILE A 156 -13.64 6.77 10.70
N ALA A 157 -12.56 6.73 11.49
CA ALA A 157 -12.42 5.78 12.58
C ALA A 157 -13.61 5.84 13.54
N LYS A 158 -13.97 7.04 13.99
CA LYS A 158 -15.12 7.27 14.87
C LYS A 158 -16.43 6.78 14.26
N THR A 159 -16.68 7.09 12.99
CA THR A 159 -17.93 6.75 12.31
C THR A 159 -18.19 5.26 12.24
N VAL A 160 -17.12 4.44 12.14
CA VAL A 160 -17.26 2.99 11.93
C VAL A 160 -17.08 2.15 13.20
N THR A 161 -16.64 2.78 14.31
CA THR A 161 -16.41 2.09 15.59
C THR A 161 -17.38 2.53 16.71
N GLU A 162 -18.06 3.66 16.59
CA GLU A 162 -19.05 4.19 17.54
C GLU A 162 -20.48 4.10 16.98
#